data_43968c9fd7dfab8898d7bb04ae2ea43a
#
_entry.id   43968c9fd7dfab8898d7bb04ae2ea43a
#
_cell.length_a   1.000
_cell.length_b   1.000
_cell.length_c   1.000
_cell.angle_alpha   90.00
_cell.angle_beta   90.00
_cell.angle_gamma   90.00
#
_symmetry.space_group_name_H-M   'P 1'
#
loop_
_entity.id
_entity.type
_entity.pdbx_description
1 polymer ?
#
loop_
_entity_poly.entity_id
_entity_poly.type
_entity_poly.pdbx_seq_one_letter_code
_entity_poly.pdbx_strand_id
1 'polypeptide(L)'
;KRGIRIISDEIYHGLSYGPNTASILEHTADAFVINSFSKYFSMAGWRLGWIVSPDDMAARVAAYIGNMFLTAPSLSQHAGLVAMDCRDELEGHVQTYTRNRELMLAALPALGLERIAPPDGAFYIYADISRFTDDSLEFCMQLLRDTGVATAPGVDFDPVDGHHYVRFSFAVSTSELEDALARITPWFRARA
;
A
#
# COMPACT_ATOMS: atom_id res chain seq x y z
N LYS A 1 -16.14 -22.17 -13.75
CA LYS A 1 -16.14 -23.38 -14.65
C LYS A 1 -14.89 -24.26 -14.40
N ARG A 2 -13.86 -23.79 -13.69
CA ARG A 2 -12.62 -24.53 -13.36
C ARG A 2 -12.55 -24.98 -11.90
N GLY A 3 -13.55 -24.67 -11.05
CA GLY A 3 -13.53 -25.00 -9.62
C GLY A 3 -12.46 -24.25 -8.82
N ILE A 4 -11.98 -23.12 -9.32
CA ILE A 4 -10.99 -22.27 -8.63
C ILE A 4 -11.74 -21.29 -7.75
N ARG A 5 -11.48 -21.32 -6.45
CA ARG A 5 -12.02 -20.36 -5.49
C ARG A 5 -11.15 -19.11 -5.45
N ILE A 6 -11.78 -17.95 -5.35
CA ILE A 6 -11.11 -16.66 -5.38
C ILE A 6 -10.80 -16.22 -3.95
N ILE A 7 -9.59 -15.69 -3.75
CA ILE A 7 -9.22 -14.90 -2.57
C ILE A 7 -8.96 -13.49 -3.09
N SER A 8 -9.77 -12.52 -2.64
CA SER A 8 -9.64 -11.10 -2.98
C SER A 8 -9.02 -10.37 -1.79
N ASP A 9 -7.84 -9.81 -1.98
CA ASP A 9 -7.23 -8.92 -1.01
C ASP A 9 -7.70 -7.49 -1.30
N GLU A 10 -8.61 -6.99 -0.46
CA GLU A 10 -9.24 -5.68 -0.59
C GLU A 10 -8.72 -4.69 0.46
N ILE A 11 -7.53 -4.94 0.99
CA ILE A 11 -6.94 -4.16 2.10
C ILE A 11 -6.80 -2.66 1.79
N TYR A 12 -6.72 -2.29 0.50
CA TYR A 12 -6.58 -0.90 0.06
C TYR A 12 -7.90 -0.25 -0.37
N HIS A 13 -9.06 -0.90 -0.20
CA HIS A 13 -10.34 -0.25 -0.43
C HIS A 13 -10.47 1.01 0.43
N GLY A 14 -11.00 2.08 -0.17
CA GLY A 14 -11.00 3.43 0.42
C GLY A 14 -9.77 4.28 0.06
N LEU A 15 -8.67 3.68 -0.38
CA LEU A 15 -7.47 4.37 -0.87
C LEU A 15 -7.39 4.25 -2.40
N SER A 16 -8.32 4.91 -3.10
CA SER A 16 -8.42 4.94 -4.56
C SER A 16 -8.41 6.37 -5.07
N TYR A 17 -7.70 6.60 -6.17
CA TYR A 17 -7.53 7.93 -6.80
C TYR A 17 -8.11 7.97 -8.22
N GLY A 18 -8.78 6.93 -8.63
CA GLY A 18 -9.44 6.75 -9.92
C GLY A 18 -10.88 6.27 -9.78
N PRO A 19 -11.37 5.47 -10.71
CA PRO A 19 -12.70 4.87 -10.61
C PRO A 19 -12.88 4.07 -9.32
N ASN A 20 -14.11 4.00 -8.82
CA ASN A 20 -14.43 3.22 -7.62
C ASN A 20 -13.93 1.80 -7.75
N THR A 21 -13.26 1.31 -6.71
CA THR A 21 -12.87 -0.10 -6.58
C THR A 21 -14.11 -0.94 -6.35
N ALA A 22 -14.26 -2.02 -7.15
CA ALA A 22 -15.30 -3.01 -6.96
C ALA A 22 -14.85 -4.09 -5.97
N SER A 23 -15.76 -4.54 -5.09
CA SER A 23 -15.53 -5.76 -4.33
C SER A 23 -15.85 -6.99 -5.19
N ILE A 24 -15.10 -8.08 -5.01
CA ILE A 24 -15.43 -9.36 -5.64
C ILE A 24 -16.83 -9.85 -5.26
N LEU A 25 -17.34 -9.43 -4.10
CA LEU A 25 -18.67 -9.78 -3.62
C LEU A 25 -19.81 -9.18 -4.46
N GLU A 26 -19.54 -8.17 -5.28
CA GLU A 26 -20.50 -7.67 -6.28
C GLU A 26 -20.73 -8.67 -7.41
N HIS A 27 -19.83 -9.63 -7.59
CA HIS A 27 -19.86 -10.59 -8.68
C HIS A 27 -20.12 -12.02 -8.21
N THR A 28 -19.68 -12.39 -7.02
CA THR A 28 -19.86 -13.74 -6.47
C THR A 28 -19.76 -13.77 -4.97
N ALA A 29 -20.62 -14.56 -4.31
CA ALA A 29 -20.51 -14.89 -2.88
C ALA A 29 -19.52 -16.06 -2.62
N ASP A 30 -19.08 -16.78 -3.67
CA ASP A 30 -18.11 -17.89 -3.55
C ASP A 30 -16.66 -17.39 -3.63
N ALA A 31 -16.32 -16.41 -2.78
CA ALA A 31 -15.00 -15.84 -2.68
C ALA A 31 -14.66 -15.52 -1.21
N PHE A 32 -13.37 -15.56 -0.90
CA PHE A 32 -12.87 -14.97 0.34
C PHE A 32 -12.50 -13.52 0.08
N VAL A 33 -12.93 -12.61 0.97
CA VAL A 33 -12.45 -11.23 0.97
C VAL A 33 -11.63 -10.99 2.23
N ILE A 34 -10.44 -10.48 2.05
CA ILE A 34 -9.54 -10.10 3.14
C ILE A 34 -9.47 -8.58 3.19
N ASN A 35 -9.70 -8.01 4.37
CA ASN A 35 -9.59 -6.59 4.59
C ASN A 35 -9.00 -6.30 5.98
N SER A 36 -8.63 -5.05 6.25
CA SER A 36 -7.92 -4.70 7.47
C SER A 36 -8.14 -3.23 7.85
N PHE A 37 -8.03 -2.97 9.14
CA PHE A 37 -7.93 -1.61 9.67
C PHE A 37 -6.55 -0.97 9.47
N SER A 38 -5.57 -1.71 8.93
CA SER A 38 -4.18 -1.23 8.83
C SER A 38 -3.95 -0.09 7.85
N LYS A 39 -4.78 0.04 6.78
CA LYS A 39 -4.52 0.95 5.66
C LYS A 39 -5.45 2.16 5.69
N TYR A 40 -6.64 2.06 5.14
CA TYR A 40 -7.60 3.15 5.10
C TYR A 40 -7.88 3.74 6.50
N PHE A 41 -8.05 2.89 7.51
CA PHE A 41 -8.31 3.30 8.89
C PHE A 41 -7.08 3.78 9.67
N SER A 42 -5.89 3.79 9.08
CA SER A 42 -4.63 4.23 9.73
C SER A 42 -4.28 3.49 11.02
N MET A 43 -4.77 2.24 11.19
CA MET A 43 -4.65 1.45 12.42
C MET A 43 -3.69 0.26 12.27
N ALA A 44 -2.56 0.42 11.56
CA ALA A 44 -1.63 -0.68 11.31
C ALA A 44 -1.09 -1.33 12.61
N GLY A 45 -0.81 -0.54 13.64
CA GLY A 45 -0.31 -1.01 14.93
C GLY A 45 -1.35 -1.76 15.79
N TRP A 46 -2.63 -1.63 15.48
CA TRP A 46 -3.72 -2.25 16.25
C TRP A 46 -3.95 -3.70 15.91
N ARG A 47 -3.35 -4.22 14.84
CA ARG A 47 -3.41 -5.63 14.40
C ARG A 47 -4.83 -6.17 14.29
N LEU A 48 -5.73 -5.44 13.63
CA LEU A 48 -7.12 -5.78 13.44
C LEU A 48 -7.46 -5.86 11.95
N GLY A 49 -8.26 -6.86 11.57
CA GLY A 49 -8.79 -7.05 10.23
C GLY A 49 -9.97 -8.00 10.24
N TRP A 50 -10.52 -8.26 9.09
CA TRP A 50 -11.61 -9.22 8.93
C TRP A 50 -11.50 -10.01 7.64
N ILE A 51 -12.16 -11.15 7.63
CA ILE A 51 -12.33 -11.99 6.47
C ILE A 51 -13.82 -12.25 6.25
N VAL A 52 -14.29 -12.04 5.02
CA VAL A 52 -15.58 -12.55 4.58
C VAL A 52 -15.33 -13.90 3.92
N SER A 53 -16.06 -14.93 4.37
CA SER A 53 -15.90 -16.29 3.88
C SER A 53 -17.19 -16.77 3.22
N PRO A 54 -17.09 -17.62 2.19
CA PRO A 54 -18.26 -18.35 1.70
C PRO A 54 -18.96 -19.14 2.81
N ASP A 55 -20.27 -19.26 2.74
CA ASP A 55 -21.09 -19.89 3.80
C ASP A 55 -20.64 -21.32 4.12
N ASP A 56 -20.28 -22.12 3.11
CA ASP A 56 -19.78 -23.48 3.26
C ASP A 56 -18.44 -23.60 3.98
N MET A 57 -17.68 -22.49 4.06
CA MET A 57 -16.37 -22.42 4.67
C MET A 57 -16.36 -21.67 6.02
N ALA A 58 -17.37 -20.85 6.31
CA ALA A 58 -17.37 -19.94 7.45
C ALA A 58 -17.08 -20.63 8.79
N ALA A 59 -17.74 -21.75 9.07
CA ALA A 59 -17.53 -22.52 10.30
C ALA A 59 -16.11 -23.10 10.42
N ARG A 60 -15.53 -23.54 9.31
CA ARG A 60 -14.15 -24.09 9.28
C ARG A 60 -13.12 -22.99 9.50
N VAL A 61 -13.32 -21.84 8.85
CA VAL A 61 -12.44 -20.66 8.99
C VAL A 61 -12.50 -20.16 10.43
N ALA A 62 -13.69 -20.03 11.02
CA ALA A 62 -13.86 -19.60 12.40
C ALA A 62 -13.17 -20.56 13.40
N ALA A 63 -13.33 -21.87 13.23
CA ALA A 63 -12.67 -22.86 14.07
C ALA A 63 -11.13 -22.81 13.92
N TYR A 64 -10.62 -22.63 12.69
CA TYR A 64 -9.19 -22.53 12.41
C TYR A 64 -8.58 -21.28 13.07
N ILE A 65 -9.19 -20.11 12.87
CA ILE A 65 -8.75 -18.84 13.45
C ILE A 65 -8.80 -18.89 14.97
N GLY A 66 -9.89 -19.43 15.55
CA GLY A 66 -10.05 -19.58 17.00
C GLY A 66 -8.97 -20.46 17.64
N ASN A 67 -8.51 -21.50 16.94
CA ASN A 67 -7.42 -22.35 17.43
C ASN A 67 -6.02 -21.73 17.23
N MET A 68 -5.82 -20.91 16.21
CA MET A 68 -4.51 -20.29 15.94
C MET A 68 -4.27 -18.99 16.72
N PHE A 69 -5.30 -18.17 16.88
CA PHE A 69 -5.16 -16.80 17.39
C PHE A 69 -6.02 -16.53 18.63
N LEU A 70 -6.93 -17.44 19.00
CA LEU A 70 -7.98 -17.29 20.03
C LEU A 70 -8.95 -16.16 19.66
N THR A 71 -8.51 -14.90 19.71
CA THR A 71 -9.29 -13.72 19.36
C THR A 71 -8.36 -12.55 19.02
N ALA A 72 -8.87 -11.57 18.29
CA ALA A 72 -8.20 -10.29 18.14
C ALA A 72 -8.14 -9.55 19.50
N PRO A 73 -7.13 -8.68 19.74
CA PRO A 73 -7.04 -7.92 21.00
C PRO A 73 -8.33 -7.15 21.29
N SER A 74 -8.89 -7.26 22.49
CA SER A 74 -10.18 -6.64 22.84
C SER A 74 -10.15 -5.12 22.66
N LEU A 75 -9.06 -4.46 23.05
CA LEU A 75 -8.89 -3.01 22.85
C LEU A 75 -8.96 -2.62 21.36
N SER A 76 -8.34 -3.41 20.50
CA SER A 76 -8.38 -3.18 19.04
C SER A 76 -9.79 -3.31 18.47
N GLN A 77 -10.58 -4.26 18.99
CA GLN A 77 -11.97 -4.43 18.57
C GLN A 77 -12.83 -3.22 18.94
N HIS A 78 -12.68 -2.70 20.16
CA HIS A 78 -13.37 -1.48 20.58
C HIS A 78 -12.94 -0.26 19.76
N ALA A 79 -11.63 -0.10 19.51
CA ALA A 79 -11.13 0.96 18.66
C ALA A 79 -11.65 0.85 17.22
N GLY A 80 -11.74 -0.38 16.68
CA GLY A 80 -12.28 -0.63 15.34
C GLY A 80 -13.74 -0.23 15.18
N LEU A 81 -14.57 -0.44 16.21
CA LEU A 81 -15.96 0.00 16.19
C LEU A 81 -16.05 1.54 16.05
N VAL A 82 -15.25 2.28 16.83
CA VAL A 82 -15.21 3.75 16.76
C VAL A 82 -14.65 4.22 15.43
N ALA A 83 -13.61 3.57 14.90
CA ALA A 83 -12.97 3.95 13.65
C ALA A 83 -13.92 3.90 12.45
N MET A 84 -14.92 3.05 12.46
CA MET A 84 -15.93 2.98 11.39
C MET A 84 -16.81 4.25 11.32
N ASP A 85 -16.90 5.02 12.38
CA ASP A 85 -17.66 6.25 12.46
C ASP A 85 -16.78 7.50 12.20
N CYS A 86 -15.44 7.34 12.10
CA CYS A 86 -14.48 8.44 11.89
C CYS A 86 -14.25 8.77 10.40
N ARG A 87 -15.30 8.73 9.58
CA ARG A 87 -15.15 8.85 8.14
C ARG A 87 -14.50 10.17 7.71
N ASP A 88 -14.87 11.28 8.32
CA ASP A 88 -14.37 12.60 7.92
C ASP A 88 -12.85 12.73 8.14
N GLU A 89 -12.35 12.18 9.25
CA GLU A 89 -10.91 12.13 9.55
C GLU A 89 -10.16 11.23 8.55
N LEU A 90 -10.74 10.08 8.21
CA LEU A 90 -10.15 9.14 7.28
C LEU A 90 -10.09 9.71 5.86
N GLU A 91 -11.13 10.38 5.40
CA GLU A 91 -11.15 11.09 4.11
C GLU A 91 -10.13 12.24 4.10
N GLY A 92 -9.86 12.88 5.23
CA GLY A 92 -8.79 13.87 5.38
C GLY A 92 -7.40 13.27 5.07
N HIS A 93 -7.16 12.03 5.50
CA HIS A 93 -5.92 11.30 5.14
C HIS A 93 -5.86 10.99 3.64
N VAL A 94 -6.98 10.56 3.05
CA VAL A 94 -7.05 10.27 1.61
C VAL A 94 -6.76 11.53 0.79
N GLN A 95 -7.29 12.69 1.20
CA GLN A 95 -7.00 13.97 0.54
C GLN A 95 -5.50 14.33 0.62
N THR A 96 -4.87 14.12 1.77
CA THR A 96 -3.42 14.32 1.93
C THR A 96 -2.64 13.39 0.99
N TYR A 97 -3.00 12.12 0.92
CA TYR A 97 -2.34 11.16 0.02
C TYR A 97 -2.58 11.50 -1.45
N THR A 98 -3.77 11.96 -1.81
CA THR A 98 -4.07 12.43 -3.18
C THR A 98 -3.12 13.56 -3.57
N ARG A 99 -2.98 14.58 -2.73
CA ARG A 99 -2.04 15.69 -2.96
C ARG A 99 -0.60 15.19 -3.05
N ASN A 100 -0.17 14.32 -2.16
CA ASN A 100 1.18 13.78 -2.15
C ASN A 100 1.47 12.95 -3.41
N ARG A 101 0.50 12.16 -3.85
CA ARG A 101 0.57 11.42 -5.12
C ARG A 101 0.81 12.36 -6.30
N GLU A 102 0.04 13.46 -6.39
CA GLU A 102 0.18 14.46 -7.45
C GLU A 102 1.57 15.11 -7.45
N LEU A 103 2.07 15.48 -6.27
CA LEU A 103 3.42 16.03 -6.12
C LEU A 103 4.49 15.07 -6.61
N MET A 104 4.40 13.80 -6.25
CA MET A 104 5.34 12.78 -6.70
C MET A 104 5.26 12.53 -8.20
N LEU A 105 4.05 12.39 -8.76
CA LEU A 105 3.86 12.20 -10.20
C LEU A 105 4.38 13.38 -11.04
N ALA A 106 4.36 14.58 -10.48
CA ALA A 106 4.98 15.76 -11.13
C ALA A 106 6.50 15.76 -11.00
N ALA A 107 7.04 15.31 -9.86
CA ALA A 107 8.47 15.39 -9.56
C ALA A 107 9.29 14.23 -10.18
N LEU A 108 8.83 12.99 -10.06
CA LEU A 108 9.63 11.81 -10.42
C LEU A 108 10.06 11.76 -11.89
N PRO A 109 9.24 12.12 -12.90
CA PRO A 109 9.69 12.16 -14.29
C PRO A 109 10.84 13.14 -14.53
N ALA A 110 10.83 14.29 -13.82
CA ALA A 110 11.92 15.28 -13.89
C ALA A 110 13.25 14.81 -13.27
N LEU A 111 13.20 13.69 -12.53
CA LEU A 111 14.36 13.01 -11.97
C LEU A 111 14.83 11.82 -12.83
N GLY A 112 14.22 11.60 -14.02
CA GLY A 112 14.52 10.50 -14.91
C GLY A 112 13.77 9.19 -14.61
N LEU A 113 12.77 9.24 -13.72
CA LEU A 113 11.89 8.13 -13.39
C LEU A 113 10.58 8.24 -14.18
N GLU A 114 10.65 8.02 -15.49
CA GLU A 114 9.52 8.22 -16.41
C GLU A 114 8.58 7.01 -16.47
N ARG A 115 9.10 5.80 -16.23
CA ARG A 115 8.33 4.56 -16.26
C ARG A 115 7.80 4.25 -14.88
N ILE A 116 6.55 4.64 -14.65
CA ILE A 116 5.84 4.48 -13.37
C ILE A 116 4.59 3.66 -13.63
N ALA A 117 4.35 2.61 -12.82
CA ALA A 117 3.07 1.92 -12.80
C ALA A 117 1.98 2.91 -12.34
N PRO A 118 0.80 2.99 -13.02
CA PRO A 118 -0.26 3.92 -12.63
C PRO A 118 -0.66 3.73 -11.15
N PRO A 119 -0.45 4.72 -10.26
CA PRO A 119 -0.75 4.59 -8.85
C PRO A 119 -2.21 4.97 -8.57
N ASP A 120 -3.14 4.15 -9.07
CA ASP A 120 -4.59 4.42 -8.99
C ASP A 120 -5.19 4.03 -7.64
N GLY A 121 -4.41 3.37 -6.79
CA GLY A 121 -4.79 2.99 -5.43
C GLY A 121 -3.58 2.86 -4.50
N ALA A 122 -3.84 2.52 -3.23
CA ALA A 122 -2.86 2.45 -2.16
C ALA A 122 -2.18 3.82 -1.90
N PHE A 123 -0.94 3.82 -1.43
CA PHE A 123 -0.15 5.03 -1.18
C PHE A 123 1.32 4.82 -1.61
N TYR A 124 1.51 4.15 -2.74
CA TYR A 124 2.82 3.82 -3.29
C TYR A 124 2.94 4.24 -4.74
N ILE A 125 4.17 4.57 -5.14
CA ILE A 125 4.59 4.64 -6.54
C ILE A 125 5.66 3.58 -6.75
N TYR A 126 5.49 2.76 -7.78
CA TYR A 126 6.46 1.75 -8.22
C TYR A 126 7.09 2.24 -9.51
N ALA A 127 8.37 2.59 -9.46
CA ALA A 127 9.09 3.26 -10.53
C ALA A 127 10.27 2.43 -11.03
N ASP A 128 10.47 2.43 -12.33
CA ASP A 128 11.60 1.81 -13.00
C ASP A 128 12.87 2.66 -12.79
N ILE A 129 13.93 2.04 -12.26
CA ILE A 129 15.25 2.62 -12.01
C ILE A 129 16.33 1.98 -12.89
N SER A 130 15.98 1.17 -13.89
CA SER A 130 16.93 0.46 -14.75
C SER A 130 17.93 1.36 -15.44
N ARG A 131 17.57 2.65 -15.61
CA ARG A 131 18.47 3.69 -16.11
C ARG A 131 19.67 3.97 -15.19
N PHE A 132 19.50 3.75 -13.89
CA PHE A 132 20.49 4.11 -12.87
C PHE A 132 21.25 2.90 -12.34
N THR A 133 20.60 1.72 -12.33
CA THR A 133 21.16 0.52 -11.73
C THR A 133 20.39 -0.74 -12.15
N ASP A 134 21.00 -1.89 -11.93
CA ASP A 134 20.43 -3.23 -11.95
C ASP A 134 20.40 -3.87 -10.54
N ASP A 135 20.62 -3.08 -9.49
CA ASP A 135 20.59 -3.50 -8.08
C ASP A 135 19.75 -2.52 -7.25
N SER A 136 18.45 -2.81 -7.14
CA SER A 136 17.51 -1.97 -6.40
C SER A 136 17.81 -1.91 -4.90
N LEU A 137 18.41 -2.96 -4.31
CA LEU A 137 18.74 -2.96 -2.89
C LEU A 137 19.87 -1.99 -2.59
N GLU A 138 21.00 -2.10 -3.32
CA GLU A 138 22.12 -1.18 -3.10
C GLU A 138 21.73 0.26 -3.45
N PHE A 139 20.90 0.46 -4.50
CA PHE A 139 20.35 1.77 -4.83
C PHE A 139 19.57 2.39 -3.68
N CYS A 140 18.65 1.65 -3.05
CA CYS A 140 17.89 2.12 -1.89
C CYS A 140 18.80 2.41 -0.69
N MET A 141 19.80 1.58 -0.46
CA MET A 141 20.77 1.78 0.63
C MET A 141 21.64 3.01 0.41
N GLN A 142 22.07 3.27 -0.84
CA GLN A 142 22.81 4.47 -1.19
C GLN A 142 21.96 5.73 -1.04
N LEU A 143 20.72 5.70 -1.58
CA LEU A 143 19.77 6.81 -1.45
C LEU A 143 19.56 7.18 0.03
N LEU A 144 19.35 6.16 0.87
CA LEU A 144 19.20 6.36 2.31
C LEU A 144 20.45 6.97 2.96
N ARG A 145 21.64 6.46 2.66
CA ARG A 145 22.92 6.98 3.23
C ARG A 145 23.17 8.42 2.83
N ASP A 146 22.91 8.74 1.57
CA ASP A 146 23.29 10.05 1.00
C ASP A 146 22.26 11.15 1.29
N THR A 147 20.98 10.78 1.40
CA THR A 147 19.87 11.75 1.49
C THR A 147 19.05 11.65 2.76
N GLY A 148 19.14 10.55 3.50
CA GLY A 148 18.28 10.25 4.64
C GLY A 148 16.84 9.86 4.23
N VAL A 149 16.58 9.60 2.94
CA VAL A 149 15.26 9.19 2.42
C VAL A 149 15.23 7.69 2.21
N ALA A 150 14.35 7.01 2.96
CA ALA A 150 14.15 5.56 2.83
C ALA A 150 13.13 5.23 1.75
N THR A 151 13.45 4.24 0.92
CA THR A 151 12.57 3.64 -0.08
C THR A 151 12.65 2.13 0.01
N ALA A 152 11.72 1.41 -0.60
CA ALA A 152 11.77 -0.05 -0.61
C ALA A 152 12.28 -0.58 -1.96
N PRO A 153 13.25 -1.51 -1.97
CA PRO A 153 13.75 -2.09 -3.20
C PRO A 153 12.69 -2.99 -3.85
N GLY A 154 12.67 -3.02 -5.17
CA GLY A 154 11.68 -3.81 -5.90
C GLY A 154 11.83 -5.31 -5.70
N VAL A 155 13.03 -5.81 -5.37
CA VAL A 155 13.27 -7.23 -5.07
C VAL A 155 12.45 -7.76 -3.89
N ASP A 156 11.94 -6.90 -3.01
CA ASP A 156 11.02 -7.28 -1.93
C ASP A 156 9.63 -7.68 -2.45
N PHE A 157 9.28 -7.31 -3.70
CA PHE A 157 7.95 -7.47 -4.28
C PHE A 157 7.94 -8.32 -5.54
N ASP A 158 9.01 -8.28 -6.30
CA ASP A 158 9.16 -8.99 -7.57
C ASP A 158 10.51 -9.70 -7.64
N PRO A 159 10.52 -11.05 -7.56
CA PRO A 159 11.76 -11.83 -7.63
C PRO A 159 12.37 -11.92 -9.04
N VAL A 160 11.65 -11.48 -10.08
CA VAL A 160 12.12 -11.55 -11.49
C VAL A 160 12.73 -10.21 -11.90
N ASP A 161 11.93 -9.15 -11.90
CA ASP A 161 12.34 -7.85 -12.43
C ASP A 161 12.56 -6.79 -11.34
N GLY A 162 12.31 -7.12 -10.06
CA GLY A 162 12.38 -6.18 -8.94
C GLY A 162 13.72 -5.48 -8.76
N HIS A 163 14.82 -6.06 -9.26
CA HIS A 163 16.14 -5.43 -9.25
C HIS A 163 16.20 -4.12 -10.06
N HIS A 164 15.25 -3.90 -10.97
CA HIS A 164 15.10 -2.68 -11.75
C HIS A 164 14.07 -1.69 -11.21
N TYR A 165 13.47 -1.96 -10.05
CA TYR A 165 12.37 -1.13 -9.54
C TYR A 165 12.61 -0.65 -8.12
N VAL A 166 11.97 0.46 -7.79
CA VAL A 166 11.91 1.00 -6.42
C VAL A 166 10.47 1.40 -6.09
N ARG A 167 10.06 1.15 -4.85
CA ARG A 167 8.77 1.58 -4.32
C ARG A 167 8.93 2.78 -3.40
N PHE A 168 8.36 3.89 -3.79
CA PHE A 168 8.19 5.08 -2.94
C PHE A 168 6.86 5.01 -2.21
N SER A 169 6.84 5.40 -0.93
CA SER A 169 5.59 5.62 -0.17
C SER A 169 5.32 7.11 -0.08
N PHE A 170 4.06 7.52 -0.26
CA PHE A 170 3.61 8.88 -0.03
C PHE A 170 2.65 9.02 1.17
N ALA A 171 2.62 8.00 2.05
CA ALA A 171 1.83 8.00 3.27
C ALA A 171 2.56 8.74 4.41
N VAL A 172 2.83 10.02 4.19
CA VAL A 172 3.47 10.95 5.13
C VAL A 172 2.76 12.29 5.07
N SER A 173 3.12 13.25 5.92
CA SER A 173 2.65 14.63 5.76
C SER A 173 3.19 15.24 4.47
N THR A 174 2.45 16.19 3.89
CA THR A 174 2.89 16.86 2.64
C THR A 174 4.23 17.56 2.83
N SER A 175 4.46 18.18 3.98
CA SER A 175 5.74 18.87 4.29
C SER A 175 6.94 17.92 4.37
N GLU A 176 6.75 16.72 4.93
CA GLU A 176 7.81 15.68 4.95
C GLU A 176 8.10 15.17 3.54
N LEU A 177 7.07 15.03 2.70
CA LEU A 177 7.26 14.63 1.32
C LEU A 177 8.01 15.70 0.51
N GLU A 178 7.65 16.98 0.66
CA GLU A 178 8.32 18.11 0.02
C GLU A 178 9.81 18.18 0.41
N ASP A 179 10.12 17.99 1.70
CA ASP A 179 11.50 17.91 2.19
C ASP A 179 12.25 16.71 1.60
N ALA A 180 11.62 15.52 1.56
CA ALA A 180 12.20 14.34 0.94
C ALA A 180 12.50 14.57 -0.55
N LEU A 181 11.57 15.13 -1.31
CA LEU A 181 11.76 15.47 -2.72
C LEU A 181 12.90 16.50 -2.92
N ALA A 182 13.01 17.49 -2.03
CA ALA A 182 14.11 18.46 -2.08
C ALA A 182 15.48 17.81 -1.88
N ARG A 183 15.58 16.81 -0.99
CA ARG A 183 16.84 16.08 -0.72
C ARG A 183 17.21 15.13 -1.85
N ILE A 184 16.26 14.38 -2.41
CA ILE A 184 16.57 13.41 -3.47
C ILE A 184 16.82 14.06 -4.82
N THR A 185 16.25 15.24 -5.10
CA THR A 185 16.39 15.92 -6.39
C THR A 185 17.85 16.13 -6.82
N PRO A 186 18.75 16.75 -6.02
CA PRO A 186 20.15 16.89 -6.40
C PRO A 186 20.88 15.54 -6.54
N TRP A 187 20.50 14.55 -5.73
CA TRP A 187 21.08 13.21 -5.77
C TRP A 187 20.81 12.49 -7.11
N PHE A 188 19.58 12.53 -7.59
CA PHE A 188 19.21 11.99 -8.90
C PHE A 188 19.86 12.75 -10.05
N ARG A 189 19.87 14.09 -10.00
CA ARG A 189 20.49 14.94 -11.05
C ARG A 189 21.99 14.69 -11.20
N ALA A 190 22.67 14.32 -10.14
CA ALA A 190 24.09 13.99 -10.21
C ALA A 190 24.39 12.62 -10.86
N ARG A 191 23.35 11.81 -11.10
CA ARG A 191 23.42 10.46 -11.68
C ARG A 191 22.71 10.32 -13.03
N ALA A 192 22.07 11.39 -13.51
CA ALA A 192 21.33 11.44 -14.77
C ALA A 192 22.21 11.54 -16.02
#